data_155d10b58922259e045b9961cd280ac3
#
_entry.id   155d10b58922259e045b9961cd280ac3
#
_cell.length_a   1.000
_cell.length_b   1.000
_cell.length_c   1.000
_cell.angle_alpha   90.00
_cell.angle_beta   90.00
_cell.angle_gamma   90.00
#
_symmetry.space_group_name_H-M   'P 1'
#
loop_
_entity.id
_entity.type
_entity.pdbx_description
1 polymer ?
#
loop_
_entity_poly.entity_id
_entity_poly.type
_entity_poly.pdbx_seq_one_letter_code
_entity_poly.pdbx_strand_id
1 'polypeptide(L)'
;PMNYHQTGSLRLAHSEERLQEFKRAASMGKYQGMDIEILTPEEAKSLYPFLEIHDLAGALYDPNDGDIDPAQLTQALAKGARDLGAKILRFTPAIGVTQKNDKTWTVHTEKGDINCQYVVNAAGYYAQQVGEWFKPYGGRTVPMMVMSHQYLLSEEIPEIENYAKKSGKKLPLLRDVDISYYLRQEKNGFNLGPYEPNCKAHWATEDDPMPDDFSFQLWNDDLDRIEDIVADAMERVPLLGTSGVSRVINGPIPYAPDGLPLIGPMPGVENGFEACVFTFGIAQAGGAGKVLCEWMTEGVTEWDMWSCDPRRYTDFTDHEYCVAKGMEVYGNEYAMHFPWHEWPAGRNKKISPAHDLVLKNGGQMGAYNGWERANWFAQKGDDTSEEATKTWKRSGPWEQRIKEECEAVKDDVGVLDLPGFSRFELSGDGSAEWLRCQITGGLPKIGRINLAYFADERGRILTEMSVMRHSEDHFTLITAASAQWHDYELLSRSLAKGLSLIDITNKYGTLIVTGPKSRVLFQSLN
;
A
#
# COMPACT_ATOMS: atom_id res chain seq x y z
N PRO A 1 -23.71 -6.31 22.25
CA PRO A 1 -23.55 -4.94 21.77
C PRO A 1 -22.06 -4.62 21.74
N MET A 2 -21.58 -4.03 20.66
CA MET A 2 -20.23 -3.50 20.57
C MET A 2 -20.22 -2.13 21.26
N ASN A 3 -19.14 -1.84 21.97
CA ASN A 3 -18.96 -0.53 22.61
C ASN A 3 -18.33 0.46 21.63
N TYR A 4 -19.10 0.88 20.63
CA TYR A 4 -18.71 1.93 19.69
C TYR A 4 -19.20 3.27 20.19
N HIS A 5 -18.30 4.25 20.24
CA HIS A 5 -18.60 5.61 20.60
C HIS A 5 -18.32 6.50 19.39
N GLN A 6 -19.36 7.04 18.78
CA GLN A 6 -19.24 8.03 17.73
C GLN A 6 -18.87 9.38 18.37
N THR A 7 -17.59 9.64 18.48
CA THR A 7 -17.02 10.85 19.11
C THR A 7 -16.68 11.93 18.10
N GLY A 8 -16.61 11.58 16.83
CA GLY A 8 -15.94 12.34 15.80
C GLY A 8 -14.42 12.26 15.90
N SER A 9 -13.72 12.77 14.90
CA SER A 9 -12.27 12.92 14.89
C SER A 9 -11.81 14.24 14.30
N LEU A 10 -10.74 14.78 14.89
CA LEU A 10 -10.06 16.00 14.45
C LEU A 10 -8.68 15.64 13.93
N ARG A 11 -8.29 16.21 12.79
CA ARG A 11 -6.90 16.23 12.30
C ARG A 11 -6.45 17.68 12.25
N LEU A 12 -5.32 18.01 12.86
CA LEU A 12 -4.81 19.37 12.96
C LEU A 12 -3.88 19.69 11.78
N ALA A 13 -3.94 20.93 11.30
CA ALA A 13 -3.04 21.47 10.28
C ALA A 13 -2.26 22.64 10.84
N HIS A 14 -0.92 22.54 10.85
CA HIS A 14 -0.03 23.63 11.30
C HIS A 14 0.33 24.58 10.16
N SER A 15 0.13 24.17 8.91
CA SER A 15 0.46 24.96 7.73
C SER A 15 -0.69 25.06 6.73
N GLU A 16 -0.63 26.06 5.85
CA GLU A 16 -1.59 26.18 4.74
C GLU A 16 -1.43 25.02 3.75
N GLU A 17 -0.24 24.47 3.56
CA GLU A 17 0.04 23.28 2.75
C GLU A 17 -0.71 22.07 3.27
N ARG A 18 -0.68 21.84 4.58
CA ARG A 18 -1.44 20.76 5.23
C ARG A 18 -2.95 21.00 5.12
N LEU A 19 -3.38 22.23 5.31
CA LEU A 19 -4.79 22.59 5.17
C LEU A 19 -5.29 22.40 3.73
N GLN A 20 -4.45 22.62 2.71
CA GLN A 20 -4.78 22.31 1.32
C GLN A 20 -4.93 20.81 1.09
N GLU A 21 -4.09 19.97 1.70
CA GLU A 21 -4.28 18.52 1.67
C GLU A 21 -5.64 18.13 2.27
N PHE A 22 -6.00 18.69 3.42
CA PHE A 22 -7.29 18.43 4.06
C PHE A 22 -8.49 18.89 3.21
N LYS A 23 -8.39 20.03 2.56
CA LYS A 23 -9.42 20.51 1.60
C LYS A 23 -9.61 19.52 0.44
N ARG A 24 -8.53 18.89 -0.05
CA ARG A 24 -8.62 17.84 -1.08
C ARG A 24 -9.25 16.57 -0.52
N ALA A 25 -8.82 16.12 0.68
CA ALA A 25 -9.40 14.96 1.35
C ALA A 25 -10.91 15.16 1.61
N ALA A 26 -11.32 16.34 2.08
CA ALA A 26 -12.73 16.67 2.28
C ALA A 26 -13.53 16.65 0.98
N SER A 27 -12.95 17.16 -0.11
CA SER A 27 -13.59 17.11 -1.45
C SER A 27 -13.79 15.68 -1.95
N MET A 28 -12.80 14.81 -1.77
CA MET A 28 -12.89 13.39 -2.12
C MET A 28 -13.89 12.65 -1.22
N GLY A 29 -13.86 12.93 0.09
CA GLY A 29 -14.80 12.37 1.05
C GLY A 29 -16.25 12.73 0.70
N LYS A 30 -16.50 13.98 0.35
CA LYS A 30 -17.82 14.42 -0.10
C LYS A 30 -18.30 13.68 -1.36
N TYR A 31 -17.40 13.42 -2.31
CA TYR A 31 -17.73 12.61 -3.49
C TYR A 31 -18.13 11.16 -3.10
N GLN A 32 -17.55 10.63 -2.04
CA GLN A 32 -17.86 9.30 -1.50
C GLN A 32 -19.03 9.30 -0.51
N GLY A 33 -19.68 10.44 -0.28
CA GLY A 33 -20.83 10.57 0.63
C GLY A 33 -20.46 10.69 2.11
N MET A 34 -19.22 11.09 2.42
CA MET A 34 -18.76 11.36 3.80
C MET A 34 -19.01 12.82 4.19
N ASP A 35 -19.37 13.05 5.44
CA ASP A 35 -19.63 14.39 6.02
C ASP A 35 -18.34 14.96 6.63
N ILE A 36 -17.33 15.22 5.80
CA ILE A 36 -16.05 15.77 6.26
C ILE A 36 -16.10 17.31 6.17
N GLU A 37 -15.70 17.97 7.24
CA GLU A 37 -15.71 19.43 7.38
C GLU A 37 -14.30 19.99 7.57
N ILE A 38 -14.06 21.20 7.03
CA ILE A 38 -12.86 21.99 7.32
C ILE A 38 -13.23 23.02 8.35
N LEU A 39 -12.51 23.05 9.46
CA LEU A 39 -12.77 23.91 10.60
C LEU A 39 -11.65 24.96 10.77
N THR A 40 -12.03 26.13 11.30
CA THR A 40 -11.08 27.10 11.87
C THR A 40 -10.49 26.56 13.17
N PRO A 41 -9.35 27.10 13.63
CA PRO A 41 -8.78 26.73 14.94
C PRO A 41 -9.78 26.92 16.09
N GLU A 42 -10.57 27.99 16.10
CA GLU A 42 -11.56 28.28 17.13
C GLU A 42 -12.71 27.27 17.14
N GLU A 43 -13.17 26.85 15.96
CA GLU A 43 -14.19 25.80 15.84
C GLU A 43 -13.64 24.45 16.35
N ALA A 44 -12.38 24.11 16.01
CA ALA A 44 -11.71 22.93 16.52
C ALA A 44 -11.57 22.97 18.06
N LYS A 45 -11.18 24.12 18.64
CA LYS A 45 -11.12 24.32 20.11
C LYS A 45 -12.51 24.19 20.76
N SER A 46 -13.57 24.59 20.07
CA SER A 46 -14.93 24.44 20.59
C SER A 46 -15.33 22.96 20.72
N LEU A 47 -14.86 22.09 19.83
CA LEU A 47 -15.05 20.64 19.88
C LEU A 47 -14.09 19.95 20.87
N TYR A 48 -12.87 20.48 21.00
CA TYR A 48 -11.84 19.97 21.87
C TYR A 48 -11.29 21.06 22.81
N PRO A 49 -11.95 21.37 23.95
CA PRO A 49 -11.67 22.56 24.76
C PRO A 49 -10.25 22.65 25.35
N PHE A 50 -9.55 21.53 25.45
CA PHE A 50 -8.20 21.45 26.02
C PHE A 50 -7.08 21.69 25.01
N LEU A 51 -7.42 22.04 23.76
CA LEU A 51 -6.48 22.21 22.66
C LEU A 51 -5.84 23.61 22.69
N GLU A 52 -4.52 23.71 22.54
CA GLU A 52 -3.84 24.95 22.17
C GLU A 52 -3.89 25.13 20.64
N ILE A 53 -4.19 26.36 20.18
CA ILE A 53 -4.53 26.61 18.78
C ILE A 53 -3.73 27.75 18.12
N HIS A 54 -2.81 28.36 18.86
CA HIS A 54 -2.15 29.61 18.45
C HIS A 54 -1.31 29.52 17.17
N ASP A 55 -0.88 28.32 16.78
CA ASP A 55 -0.07 28.00 15.61
C ASP A 55 -0.79 27.17 14.55
N LEU A 56 -2.10 26.95 14.71
CA LEU A 56 -2.88 26.15 13.75
C LEU A 56 -3.40 26.99 12.58
N ALA A 57 -3.28 26.43 11.37
CA ALA A 57 -3.94 26.96 10.17
C ALA A 57 -5.42 26.51 10.05
N GLY A 58 -5.78 25.39 10.68
CA GLY A 58 -7.12 24.85 10.69
C GLY A 58 -7.17 23.39 11.09
N ALA A 59 -8.32 22.74 10.88
CA ALA A 59 -8.50 21.32 11.15
C ALA A 59 -9.44 20.67 10.13
N LEU A 60 -9.34 19.35 10.00
CA LEU A 60 -10.33 18.51 9.33
C LEU A 60 -11.12 17.74 10.40
N TYR A 61 -12.43 17.76 10.29
CA TYR A 61 -13.34 17.07 11.20
C TYR A 61 -14.18 16.03 10.46
N ASP A 62 -14.22 14.83 11.00
CA ASP A 62 -15.15 13.77 10.59
C ASP A 62 -16.10 13.47 11.77
N PRO A 63 -17.38 13.87 11.69
CA PRO A 63 -18.37 13.66 12.76
C PRO A 63 -18.78 12.20 12.93
N ASN A 64 -18.53 11.36 11.94
CA ASN A 64 -18.93 9.95 11.92
C ASN A 64 -17.85 8.98 12.43
N ASP A 65 -16.63 9.48 12.61
CA ASP A 65 -15.53 8.70 13.21
C ASP A 65 -15.77 8.48 14.72
N GLY A 66 -15.02 7.55 15.31
CA GLY A 66 -15.16 7.24 16.73
C GLY A 66 -14.20 6.17 17.22
N ASP A 67 -14.36 5.78 18.45
CA ASP A 67 -13.60 4.70 19.07
C ASP A 67 -14.43 3.43 19.29
N ILE A 68 -13.76 2.28 19.22
CA ILE A 68 -14.34 0.97 19.49
C ILE A 68 -13.34 0.12 20.27
N ASP A 69 -13.87 -0.78 21.10
CA ASP A 69 -13.05 -1.81 21.74
C ASP A 69 -12.70 -2.91 20.72
N PRO A 70 -11.41 -3.10 20.38
CA PRO A 70 -10.97 -4.08 19.38
C PRO A 70 -11.34 -5.52 19.73
N ALA A 71 -11.28 -5.88 21.02
CA ALA A 71 -11.60 -7.22 21.47
C ALA A 71 -13.10 -7.50 21.34
N GLN A 72 -13.95 -6.54 21.69
CA GLN A 72 -15.40 -6.67 21.53
C GLN A 72 -15.80 -6.76 20.05
N LEU A 73 -15.20 -5.95 19.18
CA LEU A 73 -15.42 -6.04 17.73
C LEU A 73 -15.07 -7.43 17.21
N THR A 74 -13.86 -7.92 17.53
CA THR A 74 -13.40 -9.25 17.12
C THR A 74 -14.35 -10.35 17.59
N GLN A 75 -14.78 -10.31 18.86
CA GLN A 75 -15.72 -11.30 19.42
C GLN A 75 -17.11 -11.19 18.78
N ALA A 76 -17.57 -10.00 18.44
CA ALA A 76 -18.86 -9.80 17.77
C ALA A 76 -18.84 -10.37 16.35
N LEU A 77 -17.79 -10.11 15.58
CA LEU A 77 -17.59 -10.68 14.24
C LEU A 77 -17.47 -12.21 14.31
N ALA A 78 -16.69 -12.74 15.25
CA ALA A 78 -16.54 -14.17 15.45
C ALA A 78 -17.87 -14.84 15.87
N LYS A 79 -18.68 -14.16 16.70
CA LYS A 79 -20.02 -14.64 17.03
C LYS A 79 -20.92 -14.68 15.79
N GLY A 80 -20.97 -13.60 15.02
CA GLY A 80 -21.75 -13.54 13.79
C GLY A 80 -21.37 -14.64 12.80
N ALA A 81 -20.06 -14.86 12.60
CA ALA A 81 -19.56 -15.94 11.75
C ALA A 81 -20.04 -17.33 12.23
N ARG A 82 -19.95 -17.60 13.54
CA ARG A 82 -20.46 -18.87 14.11
C ARG A 82 -21.97 -19.02 13.96
N ASP A 83 -22.73 -17.97 14.19
CA ASP A 83 -24.20 -17.98 14.02
C ASP A 83 -24.60 -18.29 12.57
N LEU A 84 -23.73 -17.96 11.59
CA LEU A 84 -23.87 -18.30 10.18
C LEU A 84 -23.23 -19.65 9.79
N GLY A 85 -22.76 -20.45 10.75
CA GLY A 85 -22.25 -21.80 10.53
C GLY A 85 -20.73 -21.92 10.40
N ALA A 86 -19.97 -20.84 10.47
CA ALA A 86 -18.51 -20.92 10.43
C ALA A 86 -17.96 -21.60 11.69
N LYS A 87 -16.94 -22.44 11.53
CA LYS A 87 -16.25 -23.11 12.64
C LYS A 87 -14.99 -22.33 13.01
N ILE A 88 -14.87 -21.90 14.24
CA ILE A 88 -13.68 -21.26 14.79
C ILE A 88 -13.01 -22.22 15.75
N LEU A 89 -11.84 -22.73 15.37
CA LEU A 89 -11.08 -23.71 16.15
C LEU A 89 -9.99 -22.97 16.94
N ARG A 90 -10.28 -22.67 18.19
CA ARG A 90 -9.31 -22.04 19.09
C ARG A 90 -8.29 -23.07 19.59
N PHE A 91 -7.09 -22.60 19.93
CA PHE A 91 -6.01 -23.47 20.42
C PHE A 91 -5.74 -24.66 19.49
N THR A 92 -5.75 -24.37 18.18
CA THR A 92 -5.51 -25.35 17.12
C THR A 92 -4.56 -24.70 16.11
N PRO A 93 -3.25 -24.67 16.41
CA PRO A 93 -2.27 -24.11 15.51
C PRO A 93 -2.24 -24.86 14.19
N ALA A 94 -2.24 -24.12 13.08
CA ALA A 94 -1.85 -24.65 11.80
C ALA A 94 -0.33 -24.76 11.76
N ILE A 95 0.19 -25.85 11.21
CA ILE A 95 1.62 -26.17 11.15
C ILE A 95 2.15 -26.40 9.73
N GLY A 96 1.30 -26.25 8.73
CA GLY A 96 1.66 -26.39 7.32
C GLY A 96 0.46 -26.61 6.41
N VAL A 97 0.73 -26.65 5.12
CA VAL A 97 -0.28 -26.90 4.08
C VAL A 97 0.23 -27.89 3.03
N THR A 98 -0.69 -28.59 2.39
CA THR A 98 -0.39 -29.43 1.20
C THR A 98 -1.45 -29.18 0.14
N GLN A 99 -1.02 -28.82 -1.09
CA GLN A 99 -1.91 -28.73 -2.24
C GLN A 99 -2.07 -30.09 -2.90
N LYS A 100 -3.30 -30.47 -3.17
CA LYS A 100 -3.64 -31.71 -3.89
C LYS A 100 -3.58 -31.52 -5.41
N ASN A 101 -3.61 -32.62 -6.16
CA ASN A 101 -3.59 -32.59 -7.64
C ASN A 101 -4.78 -31.84 -8.24
N ASP A 102 -5.94 -31.84 -7.57
CA ASP A 102 -7.16 -31.12 -7.96
C ASP A 102 -7.16 -29.65 -7.51
N LYS A 103 -6.03 -29.15 -7.03
CA LYS A 103 -5.82 -27.79 -6.53
C LYS A 103 -6.59 -27.45 -5.25
N THR A 104 -7.20 -28.41 -4.60
CA THR A 104 -7.70 -28.25 -3.23
C THR A 104 -6.56 -28.35 -2.21
N TRP A 105 -6.83 -28.01 -0.97
CA TRP A 105 -5.82 -27.92 0.08
C TRP A 105 -6.09 -28.84 1.26
N THR A 106 -5.04 -29.28 1.90
CA THR A 106 -5.04 -29.81 3.26
C THR A 106 -4.26 -28.86 4.14
N VAL A 107 -4.90 -28.32 5.17
CA VAL A 107 -4.24 -27.57 6.25
C VAL A 107 -3.92 -28.54 7.38
N HIS A 108 -2.65 -28.67 7.70
CA HIS A 108 -2.18 -29.53 8.80
C HIS A 108 -2.28 -28.78 10.11
N THR A 109 -2.83 -29.41 11.14
CA THR A 109 -2.89 -28.87 12.50
C THR A 109 -2.43 -29.90 13.51
N GLU A 110 -2.05 -29.46 14.69
CA GLU A 110 -1.70 -30.38 15.80
C GLU A 110 -2.84 -31.33 16.21
N LYS A 111 -4.09 -31.02 15.81
CA LYS A 111 -5.29 -31.80 16.14
C LYS A 111 -5.89 -32.57 14.98
N GLY A 112 -5.16 -32.63 13.86
CA GLY A 112 -5.57 -33.32 12.65
C GLY A 112 -5.71 -32.39 11.44
N ASP A 113 -5.94 -33.00 10.30
CA ASP A 113 -5.96 -32.32 9.01
C ASP A 113 -7.34 -31.77 8.67
N ILE A 114 -7.34 -30.59 8.02
CA ILE A 114 -8.53 -29.93 7.51
C ILE A 114 -8.44 -29.84 5.99
N ASN A 115 -9.37 -30.49 5.28
CA ASN A 115 -9.47 -30.37 3.83
C ASN A 115 -10.38 -29.19 3.44
N CYS A 116 -9.92 -28.37 2.50
CA CYS A 116 -10.65 -27.19 2.04
C CYS A 116 -10.39 -26.90 0.56
N GLN A 117 -11.29 -26.19 -0.08
CA GLN A 117 -11.15 -25.75 -1.46
C GLN A 117 -10.19 -24.57 -1.56
N TYR A 118 -10.31 -23.62 -0.66
CA TYR A 118 -9.50 -22.40 -0.60
C TYR A 118 -8.76 -22.32 0.73
N VAL A 119 -7.60 -21.69 0.73
CA VAL A 119 -6.83 -21.36 1.94
C VAL A 119 -6.52 -19.88 1.95
N VAL A 120 -6.59 -19.27 3.12
CA VAL A 120 -6.32 -17.84 3.32
C VAL A 120 -5.22 -17.67 4.36
N ASN A 121 -4.14 -16.97 3.99
CA ASN A 121 -3.16 -16.49 4.95
C ASN A 121 -3.69 -15.22 5.62
N ALA A 122 -4.19 -15.33 6.84
CA ALA A 122 -4.66 -14.23 7.67
C ALA A 122 -3.87 -14.16 9.00
N ALA A 123 -2.58 -14.48 8.95
CA ALA A 123 -1.75 -14.75 10.13
C ALA A 123 -1.16 -13.49 10.80
N GLY A 124 -1.59 -12.27 10.40
CA GLY A 124 -1.12 -11.02 11.01
C GLY A 124 0.39 -10.85 10.86
N TYR A 125 1.11 -10.60 11.94
CA TYR A 125 2.57 -10.49 11.89
C TYR A 125 3.31 -11.82 11.68
N TYR A 126 2.62 -12.97 11.74
CA TYR A 126 3.14 -14.29 11.30
C TYR A 126 2.93 -14.55 9.81
N ALA A 127 2.35 -13.62 9.05
CA ALA A 127 1.97 -13.85 7.66
C ALA A 127 3.16 -14.27 6.78
N GLN A 128 4.36 -13.77 7.07
CA GLN A 128 5.57 -14.13 6.34
C GLN A 128 5.95 -15.60 6.54
N GLN A 129 5.96 -16.09 7.80
CA GLN A 129 6.25 -17.49 8.10
C GLN A 129 5.21 -18.44 7.51
N VAL A 130 3.93 -18.07 7.59
CA VAL A 130 2.84 -18.84 6.94
C VAL A 130 2.98 -18.79 5.42
N GLY A 131 3.42 -17.68 4.85
CA GLY A 131 3.70 -17.53 3.41
C GLY A 131 4.75 -18.52 2.89
N GLU A 132 5.75 -18.85 3.70
CA GLU A 132 6.79 -19.83 3.35
C GLU A 132 6.23 -21.22 3.05
N TRP A 133 5.11 -21.61 3.67
CA TRP A 133 4.47 -22.90 3.41
C TRP A 133 3.95 -23.04 1.98
N PHE A 134 3.72 -21.92 1.28
CA PHE A 134 3.19 -21.89 -0.08
C PHE A 134 4.28 -21.83 -1.17
N LYS A 135 5.53 -21.60 -0.81
CA LYS A 135 6.66 -21.58 -1.78
C LYS A 135 6.76 -22.83 -2.67
N PRO A 136 6.59 -24.06 -2.14
CA PRO A 136 6.60 -25.26 -2.98
C PRO A 136 5.51 -25.29 -4.06
N TYR A 137 4.50 -24.43 -3.94
CA TYR A 137 3.33 -24.37 -4.84
C TYR A 137 3.33 -23.12 -5.73
N GLY A 138 4.43 -22.37 -5.76
CA GLY A 138 4.59 -21.16 -6.57
C GLY A 138 4.44 -19.84 -5.78
N GLY A 139 4.19 -19.92 -4.48
CA GLY A 139 4.11 -18.74 -3.62
C GLY A 139 5.46 -18.04 -3.39
N ARG A 140 5.37 -16.88 -2.77
CA ARG A 140 6.52 -16.03 -2.45
C ARG A 140 6.60 -15.71 -0.97
N THR A 141 7.74 -15.16 -0.54
CA THR A 141 7.82 -14.48 0.76
C THR A 141 6.86 -13.29 0.79
N VAL A 142 6.02 -13.21 1.80
CA VAL A 142 5.08 -12.09 1.97
C VAL A 142 5.88 -10.81 2.21
N PRO A 143 5.69 -9.74 1.40
CA PRO A 143 6.44 -8.50 1.51
C PRO A 143 5.93 -7.67 2.69
N MET A 144 6.60 -7.81 3.81
CA MET A 144 6.24 -7.09 5.04
C MET A 144 7.44 -6.95 5.97
N MET A 145 7.29 -6.04 6.93
CA MET A 145 8.18 -5.90 8.07
C MET A 145 7.36 -5.72 9.35
N VAL A 146 7.88 -6.18 10.47
CA VAL A 146 7.26 -5.97 11.78
C VAL A 146 7.91 -4.78 12.45
N MET A 147 7.10 -3.76 12.73
CA MET A 147 7.53 -2.54 13.39
C MET A 147 7.15 -2.58 14.88
N SER A 148 7.99 -1.98 15.71
CA SER A 148 7.67 -1.68 17.10
C SER A 148 6.79 -0.44 17.14
N HIS A 149 5.56 -0.57 17.62
CA HIS A 149 4.67 0.57 17.84
C HIS A 149 4.33 0.71 19.31
N GLN A 150 4.49 1.92 19.83
CA GLN A 150 4.23 2.23 21.22
C GLN A 150 3.06 3.17 21.37
N TYR A 151 2.33 3.02 22.46
CA TYR A 151 1.43 4.04 22.95
C TYR A 151 1.43 4.07 24.48
N LEU A 152 1.15 5.22 25.04
CA LEU A 152 1.07 5.41 26.48
C LEU A 152 -0.36 5.72 26.94
N LEU A 153 -0.68 5.23 28.10
CA LEU A 153 -1.91 5.55 28.83
C LEU A 153 -1.55 6.48 29.98
N SER A 154 -2.22 7.61 30.07
CA SER A 154 -2.08 8.50 31.23
C SER A 154 -2.78 7.92 32.46
N GLU A 155 -2.44 8.44 33.63
CA GLU A 155 -3.29 8.33 34.80
C GLU A 155 -4.61 9.09 34.60
N GLU A 156 -5.55 8.94 35.53
CA GLU A 156 -6.84 9.66 35.47
C GLU A 156 -6.64 11.16 35.69
N ILE A 157 -7.35 11.96 34.91
CA ILE A 157 -7.31 13.41 34.89
C ILE A 157 -8.70 13.94 35.28
N PRO A 158 -8.83 14.63 36.43
CA PRO A 158 -10.15 15.08 36.91
C PRO A 158 -10.90 15.97 35.93
N GLU A 159 -10.19 16.76 35.12
CA GLU A 159 -10.76 17.65 34.13
C GLU A 159 -11.48 16.87 33.01
N ILE A 160 -10.96 15.72 32.61
CA ILE A 160 -11.59 14.81 31.63
C ILE A 160 -12.87 14.23 32.20
N GLU A 161 -12.84 13.77 33.45
CA GLU A 161 -14.02 13.26 34.14
C GLU A 161 -15.11 14.35 34.24
N ASN A 162 -14.72 15.56 34.63
CA ASN A 162 -15.62 16.70 34.73
C ASN A 162 -16.22 17.09 33.37
N TYR A 163 -15.40 17.07 32.30
CA TYR A 163 -15.88 17.29 30.95
C TYR A 163 -16.93 16.26 30.53
N ALA A 164 -16.64 14.98 30.73
CA ALA A 164 -17.57 13.90 30.40
C ALA A 164 -18.89 13.99 31.17
N LYS A 165 -18.82 14.30 32.48
CA LYS A 165 -20.02 14.53 33.32
C LYS A 165 -20.86 15.72 32.85
N LYS A 166 -20.21 16.82 32.46
CA LYS A 166 -20.88 18.07 32.05
C LYS A 166 -21.45 17.98 30.62
N SER A 167 -20.69 17.42 29.67
CA SER A 167 -21.07 17.35 28.27
C SER A 167 -21.93 16.13 27.93
N GLY A 168 -21.85 15.07 28.73
CA GLY A 168 -22.43 13.76 28.42
C GLY A 168 -21.74 13.04 27.25
N LYS A 169 -20.56 13.50 26.82
CA LYS A 169 -19.83 13.00 25.65
C LYS A 169 -18.38 12.74 25.99
N LYS A 170 -17.73 11.87 25.19
CA LYS A 170 -16.28 11.79 25.11
C LYS A 170 -15.72 12.88 24.21
N LEU A 171 -14.44 13.18 24.38
CA LEU A 171 -13.70 14.03 23.45
C LEU A 171 -13.60 13.35 22.07
N PRO A 172 -13.59 14.11 20.96
CA PRO A 172 -13.23 13.58 19.66
C PRO A 172 -11.83 12.92 19.67
N LEU A 173 -11.62 11.99 18.77
CA LEU A 173 -10.26 11.53 18.47
C LEU A 173 -9.45 12.71 17.95
N LEU A 174 -8.21 12.86 18.37
CA LEU A 174 -7.31 13.89 17.90
C LEU A 174 -6.14 13.25 17.16
N ARG A 175 -5.78 13.81 16.00
CA ARG A 175 -4.54 13.49 15.29
C ARG A 175 -3.81 14.78 14.99
N ASP A 176 -2.66 14.98 15.60
CA ASP A 176 -1.74 16.04 15.22
C ASP A 176 -0.75 15.45 14.22
N VAL A 177 -1.11 15.56 12.95
CA VAL A 177 -0.42 14.86 11.87
C VAL A 177 0.93 15.52 11.51
N ASP A 178 1.13 16.77 11.85
CA ASP A 178 2.40 17.47 11.62
C ASP A 178 3.43 17.17 12.71
N ILE A 179 2.98 16.83 13.93
CA ILE A 179 3.82 16.31 15.03
C ILE A 179 3.93 14.78 14.98
N SER A 180 2.99 14.12 14.29
CA SER A 180 2.96 12.66 14.09
C SER A 180 2.48 11.85 15.29
N TYR A 181 1.34 12.22 15.89
CA TYR A 181 0.69 11.41 16.93
C TYR A 181 -0.83 11.40 16.80
N TYR A 182 -1.43 10.39 17.43
CA TYR A 182 -2.85 10.36 17.73
C TYR A 182 -3.11 10.39 19.23
N LEU A 183 -4.22 10.97 19.62
CA LEU A 183 -4.67 11.08 21.01
C LEU A 183 -6.16 10.75 21.10
N ARG A 184 -6.54 9.90 22.04
CA ARG A 184 -7.94 9.63 22.34
C ARG A 184 -8.20 9.60 23.84
N GLN A 185 -9.42 9.94 24.23
CA GLN A 185 -9.85 9.73 25.61
C GLN A 185 -9.99 8.24 25.91
N GLU A 186 -9.27 7.74 26.92
CA GLU A 186 -9.38 6.40 27.45
C GLU A 186 -9.83 6.48 28.91
N LYS A 187 -11.10 6.06 29.19
CA LYS A 187 -11.75 6.31 30.49
C LYS A 187 -11.71 7.80 30.86
N ASN A 188 -11.04 8.13 31.99
CA ASN A 188 -10.84 9.50 32.47
C ASN A 188 -9.41 10.03 32.22
N GLY A 189 -8.68 9.41 31.33
CA GLY A 189 -7.33 9.81 30.90
C GLY A 189 -7.19 9.80 29.39
N PHE A 190 -5.97 9.74 28.91
CA PHE A 190 -5.62 9.72 27.49
C PHE A 190 -4.86 8.47 27.09
N ASN A 191 -5.05 8.06 25.85
CA ASN A 191 -4.19 7.16 25.11
C ASN A 191 -3.50 7.98 23.99
N LEU A 192 -2.17 8.09 24.06
CA LEU A 192 -1.33 8.76 23.08
C LEU A 192 -0.43 7.75 22.38
N GLY A 193 -0.46 7.72 21.04
CA GLY A 193 0.41 6.88 20.23
C GLY A 193 1.07 7.67 19.09
N PRO A 194 2.39 7.77 19.10
CA PRO A 194 3.17 8.44 18.05
C PRO A 194 3.54 7.48 16.92
N TYR A 195 3.90 8.08 15.77
CA TYR A 195 4.64 7.43 14.68
C TYR A 195 5.98 8.17 14.52
N GLU A 196 6.97 7.70 15.24
CA GLU A 196 8.26 8.35 15.34
C GLU A 196 9.18 8.06 14.14
N PRO A 197 9.95 9.04 13.63
CA PRO A 197 10.85 8.86 12.49
C PRO A 197 12.01 7.88 12.77
N ASN A 198 12.50 7.82 14.03
CA ASN A 198 13.52 6.88 14.49
C ASN A 198 12.92 5.53 14.90
N CYS A 199 11.96 5.05 14.13
CA CYS A 199 11.23 3.81 14.37
C CYS A 199 12.14 2.58 14.39
N LYS A 200 11.64 1.48 14.95
CA LYS A 200 12.38 0.24 15.11
C LYS A 200 11.67 -0.92 14.40
N ALA A 201 12.35 -1.52 13.44
CA ALA A 201 11.96 -2.80 12.88
C ALA A 201 12.50 -3.94 13.76
N HIS A 202 11.70 -4.98 13.96
CA HIS A 202 12.08 -6.20 14.66
C HIS A 202 12.15 -7.37 13.68
N TRP A 203 13.02 -8.34 14.01
CA TRP A 203 13.22 -9.52 13.17
C TRP A 203 13.62 -9.14 11.73
N ALA A 204 14.46 -8.10 11.68
CA ALA A 204 14.87 -7.45 10.43
C ALA A 204 16.14 -8.05 9.81
N THR A 205 16.76 -9.03 10.46
CA THR A 205 17.99 -9.68 9.99
C THR A 205 17.87 -11.20 10.09
N GLU A 206 18.67 -11.92 9.33
CA GLU A 206 18.73 -13.39 9.39
C GLU A 206 19.18 -13.90 10.76
N ASP A 207 19.99 -13.11 11.48
CA ASP A 207 20.49 -13.45 12.82
C ASP A 207 19.45 -13.19 13.93
N ASP A 208 18.35 -12.49 13.63
CA ASP A 208 17.25 -12.20 14.56
C ASP A 208 15.91 -12.62 13.93
N PRO A 209 15.66 -13.93 13.78
CA PRO A 209 14.40 -14.41 13.21
C PRO A 209 13.26 -14.25 14.22
N MET A 210 12.06 -14.06 13.69
CA MET A 210 10.85 -14.02 14.52
C MET A 210 10.65 -15.34 15.28
N PRO A 211 10.51 -15.31 16.62
CA PRO A 211 10.23 -16.51 17.42
C PRO A 211 8.86 -17.12 17.07
N ASP A 212 8.79 -18.45 17.02
CA ASP A 212 7.54 -19.18 16.74
C ASP A 212 6.47 -19.01 17.83
N ASP A 213 6.88 -18.66 19.05
CA ASP A 213 6.03 -18.57 20.24
C ASP A 213 5.76 -17.11 20.69
N PHE A 214 6.10 -16.11 19.88
CA PHE A 214 5.83 -14.70 20.21
C PHE A 214 4.34 -14.38 20.10
N SER A 215 3.54 -14.91 21.02
CA SER A 215 2.12 -14.59 21.09
C SER A 215 1.72 -14.14 22.50
N PHE A 216 0.83 -13.14 22.56
CA PHE A 216 0.44 -12.47 23.82
C PHE A 216 1.62 -11.84 24.57
N GLN A 217 2.68 -11.50 23.86
CA GLN A 217 3.88 -10.86 24.38
C GLN A 217 3.95 -9.42 23.89
N LEU A 218 4.61 -8.58 24.67
CA LEU A 218 4.94 -7.20 24.36
C LEU A 218 6.44 -7.01 24.58
N TRP A 219 7.02 -6.04 23.91
CA TRP A 219 8.39 -5.61 24.20
C TRP A 219 8.41 -4.69 25.42
N ASN A 220 9.61 -4.46 25.96
CA ASN A 220 9.82 -3.41 26.94
C ASN A 220 9.48 -2.04 26.35
N ASP A 221 9.11 -1.11 27.18
CA ASP A 221 8.97 0.29 26.82
C ASP A 221 10.30 0.88 26.33
N ASP A 222 10.21 1.84 25.43
CA ASP A 222 11.33 2.54 24.80
C ASP A 222 10.92 4.02 24.67
N LEU A 223 10.73 4.67 25.82
CA LEU A 223 10.18 6.02 25.89
C LEU A 223 11.11 7.07 25.28
N ASP A 224 12.43 6.87 25.36
CA ASP A 224 13.42 7.80 24.79
C ASP A 224 13.17 8.01 23.30
N ARG A 225 12.65 7.01 22.60
CA ARG A 225 12.35 7.08 21.17
C ARG A 225 11.18 8.00 20.83
N ILE A 226 10.28 8.24 21.76
CA ILE A 226 9.05 9.02 21.57
C ILE A 226 8.99 10.28 22.43
N GLU A 227 10.04 10.59 23.18
CA GLU A 227 10.08 11.68 24.16
C GLU A 227 9.73 13.03 23.54
N ASP A 228 10.35 13.38 22.41
CA ASP A 228 10.12 14.66 21.72
C ASP A 228 8.64 14.80 21.30
N ILE A 229 8.05 13.77 20.72
CA ILE A 229 6.64 13.80 20.28
C ILE A 229 5.69 13.92 21.49
N VAL A 230 6.02 13.27 22.61
CA VAL A 230 5.23 13.38 23.84
C VAL A 230 5.33 14.81 24.40
N ALA A 231 6.51 15.44 24.38
CA ALA A 231 6.69 16.82 24.80
C ALA A 231 5.87 17.78 23.93
N ASP A 232 5.93 17.65 22.61
CA ASP A 232 5.14 18.47 21.67
C ASP A 232 3.62 18.24 21.86
N ALA A 233 3.20 17.00 22.14
CA ALA A 233 1.81 16.70 22.44
C ALA A 233 1.33 17.37 23.76
N MET A 234 2.22 17.51 24.76
CA MET A 234 1.92 18.26 25.99
C MET A 234 1.81 19.77 25.73
N GLU A 235 2.55 20.33 24.77
CA GLU A 235 2.36 21.72 24.36
C GLU A 235 1.01 21.92 23.66
N ARG A 236 0.61 20.98 22.81
CA ARG A 236 -0.68 21.01 22.10
C ARG A 236 -1.87 20.78 23.02
N VAL A 237 -1.76 19.87 23.97
CA VAL A 237 -2.78 19.53 24.97
C VAL A 237 -2.15 19.58 26.37
N PRO A 238 -2.02 20.77 27.01
CA PRO A 238 -1.31 20.94 28.28
C PRO A 238 -1.82 20.02 29.41
N LEU A 239 -3.05 19.57 29.29
CA LEU A 239 -3.63 18.65 30.25
C LEU A 239 -2.91 17.29 30.34
N LEU A 240 -2.23 16.89 29.27
CA LEU A 240 -1.37 15.69 29.25
C LEU A 240 -0.21 15.78 30.25
N GLY A 241 0.37 16.97 30.41
CA GLY A 241 1.48 17.23 31.34
C GLY A 241 1.07 17.28 32.81
N THR A 242 -0.23 17.18 33.13
CA THR A 242 -0.73 17.26 34.53
C THR A 242 -0.84 15.89 35.20
N SER A 243 -0.66 14.78 34.47
CA SER A 243 -0.77 13.42 34.99
C SER A 243 0.47 12.59 34.71
N GLY A 244 0.63 11.52 35.47
CA GLY A 244 1.66 10.51 35.20
C GLY A 244 1.25 9.54 34.08
N VAL A 245 2.20 8.69 33.69
CA VAL A 245 1.97 7.57 32.77
C VAL A 245 1.59 6.34 33.59
N SER A 246 0.39 5.80 33.36
CA SER A 246 -0.09 4.61 34.06
C SER A 246 0.41 3.32 33.41
N ARG A 247 0.62 3.32 32.10
CA ARG A 247 1.10 2.16 31.34
C ARG A 247 1.63 2.56 29.98
N VAL A 248 2.68 1.87 29.53
CA VAL A 248 3.16 1.86 28.15
C VAL A 248 2.86 0.51 27.53
N ILE A 249 2.45 0.51 26.30
CA ILE A 249 2.25 -0.68 25.48
C ILE A 249 3.18 -0.57 24.29
N ASN A 250 4.08 -1.54 24.11
CA ASN A 250 4.99 -1.62 22.97
C ASN A 250 4.81 -2.98 22.31
N GLY A 251 4.20 -3.00 21.13
CA GLY A 251 3.81 -4.24 20.47
C GLY A 251 4.09 -4.25 18.97
N PRO A 252 3.99 -5.45 18.36
CA PRO A 252 4.23 -5.64 16.94
C PRO A 252 3.09 -5.08 16.09
N ILE A 253 3.46 -4.35 15.03
CA ILE A 253 2.55 -3.93 13.98
C ILE A 253 3.14 -4.29 12.62
N PRO A 254 2.43 -5.03 11.75
CA PRO A 254 2.93 -5.39 10.44
C PRO A 254 2.78 -4.24 9.45
N TYR A 255 3.83 -3.97 8.68
CA TYR A 255 3.86 -2.98 7.60
C TYR A 255 4.23 -3.61 6.27
N ALA A 256 3.42 -3.38 5.25
CA ALA A 256 3.83 -3.57 3.86
C ALA A 256 4.69 -2.39 3.40
N PRO A 257 5.49 -2.54 2.33
CA PRO A 257 6.34 -1.45 1.83
C PRO A 257 5.63 -0.17 1.42
N ASP A 258 4.32 -0.21 1.20
CA ASP A 258 3.46 0.95 0.89
C ASP A 258 2.45 1.27 2.01
N GLY A 259 2.51 0.57 3.14
CA GLY A 259 1.58 0.74 4.27
C GLY A 259 0.18 0.16 4.06
N LEU A 260 -0.12 -0.39 2.88
CA LEU A 260 -1.45 -0.94 2.56
C LEU A 260 -1.50 -2.46 2.76
N PRO A 261 -2.63 -3.02 3.20
CA PRO A 261 -2.75 -4.46 3.44
C PRO A 261 -2.68 -5.27 2.14
N LEU A 262 -2.47 -6.56 2.30
CA LEU A 262 -2.53 -7.56 1.23
C LEU A 262 -3.88 -8.26 1.30
N ILE A 263 -4.75 -8.03 0.29
CA ILE A 263 -6.10 -8.60 0.25
C ILE A 263 -6.39 -9.10 -1.17
N GLY A 264 -6.46 -10.41 -1.36
CA GLY A 264 -6.77 -10.99 -2.66
C GLY A 264 -6.05 -12.30 -2.96
N PRO A 265 -5.96 -12.67 -4.24
CA PRO A 265 -5.26 -13.88 -4.67
C PRO A 265 -3.79 -13.87 -4.29
N MET A 266 -3.31 -14.96 -3.71
CA MET A 266 -1.90 -15.16 -3.40
C MET A 266 -1.12 -15.34 -4.71
N PRO A 267 -0.07 -14.53 -4.97
CA PRO A 267 0.70 -14.62 -6.20
C PRO A 267 1.24 -16.04 -6.45
N GLY A 268 1.02 -16.57 -7.63
CA GLY A 268 1.51 -17.89 -8.07
C GLY A 268 0.81 -19.10 -7.44
N VAL A 269 -0.15 -18.92 -6.53
CA VAL A 269 -0.77 -20.02 -5.76
C VAL A 269 -2.25 -20.15 -6.11
N GLU A 270 -2.59 -21.19 -6.84
CA GLU A 270 -3.99 -21.46 -7.22
C GLU A 270 -4.82 -21.83 -5.97
N ASN A 271 -6.00 -21.20 -5.82
CA ASN A 271 -6.90 -21.35 -4.67
C ASN A 271 -6.28 -20.94 -3.32
N GLY A 272 -5.20 -20.14 -3.36
CA GLY A 272 -4.60 -19.48 -2.20
C GLY A 272 -4.93 -17.99 -2.18
N PHE A 273 -5.16 -17.43 -1.00
CA PHE A 273 -5.48 -16.02 -0.80
C PHE A 273 -4.68 -15.42 0.36
N GLU A 274 -4.49 -14.12 0.33
CA GLU A 274 -3.91 -13.32 1.41
C GLU A 274 -4.96 -12.36 1.96
N ALA A 275 -5.05 -12.23 3.28
CA ALA A 275 -5.77 -11.18 4.02
C ALA A 275 -4.93 -10.83 5.25
N CYS A 276 -3.81 -10.17 5.03
CA CYS A 276 -2.79 -9.95 6.05
C CYS A 276 -2.10 -8.59 5.92
N VAL A 277 -1.16 -8.32 6.82
CA VAL A 277 -0.37 -7.08 6.85
C VAL A 277 -1.25 -5.84 7.02
N PHE A 278 -2.19 -5.90 7.95
CA PHE A 278 -3.07 -4.78 8.26
C PHE A 278 -2.43 -3.85 9.30
N THR A 279 -2.03 -2.67 8.89
CA THR A 279 -1.63 -1.59 9.80
C THR A 279 -2.85 -1.04 10.55
N PHE A 280 -3.97 -0.79 9.87
CA PHE A 280 -5.22 -0.29 10.42
C PHE A 280 -6.33 -1.35 10.44
N GLY A 281 -6.02 -2.53 10.98
CA GLY A 281 -6.88 -3.72 10.90
C GLY A 281 -8.32 -3.51 11.36
N ILE A 282 -8.55 -2.74 12.42
CA ILE A 282 -9.90 -2.48 12.94
C ILE A 282 -10.75 -1.72 11.92
N ALA A 283 -10.23 -0.64 11.35
CA ALA A 283 -10.95 0.18 10.38
C ALA A 283 -11.19 -0.57 9.05
N GLN A 284 -10.27 -1.44 8.64
CA GLN A 284 -10.28 -2.12 7.35
C GLN A 284 -10.97 -3.49 7.36
N ALA A 285 -11.17 -4.10 8.53
CA ALA A 285 -11.62 -5.50 8.66
C ALA A 285 -12.95 -5.80 7.95
N GLY A 286 -13.93 -4.90 8.04
CA GLY A 286 -15.24 -5.09 7.42
C GLY A 286 -15.17 -5.13 5.90
N GLY A 287 -14.47 -4.16 5.31
CA GLY A 287 -14.24 -4.08 3.86
C GLY A 287 -13.39 -5.25 3.34
N ALA A 288 -12.33 -5.60 4.08
CA ALA A 288 -11.48 -6.72 3.73
C ALA A 288 -12.22 -8.05 3.66
N GLY A 289 -13.11 -8.32 4.62
CA GLY A 289 -13.94 -9.53 4.64
C GLY A 289 -14.88 -9.61 3.43
N LYS A 290 -15.53 -8.49 3.06
CA LYS A 290 -16.39 -8.40 1.87
C LYS A 290 -15.59 -8.71 0.59
N VAL A 291 -14.51 -7.99 0.38
CA VAL A 291 -13.66 -8.10 -0.81
C VAL A 291 -13.06 -9.49 -0.96
N LEU A 292 -12.56 -10.08 0.13
CA LEU A 292 -12.02 -11.44 0.11
C LEU A 292 -13.10 -12.47 -0.27
N CYS A 293 -14.31 -12.32 0.26
CA CYS A 293 -15.44 -13.17 -0.08
C CYS A 293 -15.76 -13.07 -1.59
N GLU A 294 -15.82 -11.86 -2.14
CA GLU A 294 -16.05 -11.66 -3.58
C GLU A 294 -14.95 -12.31 -4.44
N TRP A 295 -13.67 -12.14 -4.07
CA TRP A 295 -12.56 -12.83 -4.74
C TRP A 295 -12.73 -14.35 -4.76
N MET A 296 -13.11 -14.94 -3.62
CA MET A 296 -13.23 -16.39 -3.46
C MET A 296 -14.47 -16.97 -4.16
N THR A 297 -15.57 -16.23 -4.22
CA THR A 297 -16.86 -16.73 -4.75
C THR A 297 -17.12 -16.33 -6.19
N GLU A 298 -16.64 -15.15 -6.61
CA GLU A 298 -16.92 -14.58 -7.92
C GLU A 298 -15.69 -14.38 -8.81
N GLY A 299 -14.48 -14.51 -8.22
CA GLY A 299 -13.21 -14.31 -8.92
C GLY A 299 -12.88 -12.85 -9.24
N VAL A 300 -13.75 -11.90 -8.86
CA VAL A 300 -13.59 -10.46 -9.07
C VAL A 300 -14.27 -9.70 -7.94
N THR A 301 -13.86 -8.45 -7.74
CA THR A 301 -14.43 -7.55 -6.73
C THR A 301 -15.34 -6.50 -7.35
N GLU A 302 -16.27 -5.98 -6.53
CA GLU A 302 -17.09 -4.82 -6.91
C GLU A 302 -16.25 -3.55 -7.01
N TRP A 303 -15.30 -3.38 -6.08
CA TRP A 303 -14.42 -2.22 -6.01
C TRP A 303 -13.09 -2.49 -6.71
N ASP A 304 -12.45 -1.44 -7.21
CA ASP A 304 -11.05 -1.51 -7.62
C ASP A 304 -10.16 -1.72 -6.39
N MET A 305 -9.59 -2.92 -6.30
CA MET A 305 -8.74 -3.35 -5.19
C MET A 305 -7.26 -3.40 -5.56
N TRP A 306 -6.87 -2.78 -6.68
CA TRP A 306 -5.50 -2.86 -7.17
C TRP A 306 -4.46 -2.46 -6.11
N SER A 307 -4.71 -1.39 -5.35
CA SER A 307 -3.80 -0.92 -4.30
C SER A 307 -3.63 -1.90 -3.12
N CYS A 308 -4.52 -2.87 -2.95
CA CYS A 308 -4.43 -3.90 -1.93
C CYS A 308 -4.15 -5.31 -2.50
N ASP A 309 -4.17 -5.47 -3.84
CA ASP A 309 -3.90 -6.76 -4.48
C ASP A 309 -2.47 -7.23 -4.19
N PRO A 310 -2.28 -8.44 -3.63
CA PRO A 310 -0.95 -8.96 -3.34
C PRO A 310 -0.01 -9.01 -4.55
N ARG A 311 -0.56 -9.12 -5.77
CA ARG A 311 0.20 -9.20 -7.03
C ARG A 311 0.81 -7.87 -7.48
N ARG A 312 0.53 -6.75 -6.77
CA ARG A 312 1.18 -5.45 -7.02
C ARG A 312 2.68 -5.46 -6.71
N TYR A 313 3.12 -6.36 -5.84
CA TYR A 313 4.51 -6.57 -5.50
C TYR A 313 5.12 -7.70 -6.30
N THR A 314 6.23 -7.45 -6.97
CA THR A 314 6.97 -8.45 -7.75
C THR A 314 8.33 -8.79 -7.12
N ASP A 315 9.25 -9.34 -7.86
CA ASP A 315 10.56 -9.82 -7.43
C ASP A 315 11.50 -8.74 -6.83
N PHE A 316 11.17 -7.46 -6.95
CA PHE A 316 11.96 -6.37 -6.36
C PHE A 316 11.75 -6.20 -4.84
N THR A 317 10.72 -6.81 -4.28
CA THR A 317 10.38 -6.69 -2.85
C THR A 317 11.12 -7.74 -2.01
N ASP A 318 12.45 -7.70 -2.05
CA ASP A 318 13.28 -8.50 -1.18
C ASP A 318 13.23 -8.04 0.29
N HIS A 319 13.87 -8.78 1.18
CA HIS A 319 13.87 -8.49 2.60
C HIS A 319 14.43 -7.09 2.93
N GLU A 320 15.57 -6.73 2.33
CA GLU A 320 16.19 -5.42 2.51
C GLU A 320 15.26 -4.27 2.10
N TYR A 321 14.58 -4.42 0.97
CA TYR A 321 13.57 -3.46 0.51
C TYR A 321 12.41 -3.34 1.50
N CYS A 322 11.89 -4.47 1.99
CA CYS A 322 10.79 -4.47 2.96
C CYS A 322 11.17 -3.79 4.28
N VAL A 323 12.40 -4.02 4.77
CA VAL A 323 12.90 -3.33 5.98
C VAL A 323 13.00 -1.83 5.73
N ALA A 324 13.72 -1.42 4.69
CA ALA A 324 13.96 -0.01 4.39
C ALA A 324 12.64 0.76 4.15
N LYS A 325 11.76 0.21 3.33
CA LYS A 325 10.45 0.83 3.03
C LYS A 325 9.49 0.77 4.21
N GLY A 326 9.46 -0.31 4.97
CA GLY A 326 8.62 -0.41 6.17
C GLY A 326 8.97 0.65 7.20
N MET A 327 10.27 0.90 7.44
CA MET A 327 10.73 1.96 8.34
C MET A 327 10.39 3.35 7.79
N GLU A 328 10.62 3.59 6.51
CA GLU A 328 10.29 4.86 5.87
C GLU A 328 8.79 5.17 5.95
N VAL A 329 7.94 4.21 5.59
CA VAL A 329 6.48 4.39 5.60
C VAL A 329 5.96 4.58 7.01
N TYR A 330 6.45 3.82 7.99
CA TYR A 330 6.07 4.00 9.40
C TYR A 330 6.42 5.40 9.91
N GLY A 331 7.68 5.84 9.73
CA GLY A 331 8.14 7.14 10.20
C GLY A 331 7.48 8.32 9.46
N ASN A 332 6.87 8.07 8.30
CA ASN A 332 6.16 9.06 7.49
C ASN A 332 4.64 8.78 7.42
N GLU A 333 4.06 8.09 8.40
CA GLU A 333 2.64 7.70 8.40
C GLU A 333 1.69 8.88 8.19
N TYR A 334 2.06 10.04 8.70
CA TYR A 334 1.30 11.29 8.56
C TYR A 334 1.94 12.32 7.63
N ALA A 335 2.98 11.95 6.88
CA ALA A 335 3.63 12.87 5.95
C ALA A 335 2.71 13.29 4.80
N MET A 336 2.92 14.49 4.28
CA MET A 336 2.26 14.94 3.06
C MET A 336 2.85 14.25 1.83
N HIS A 337 2.00 13.62 1.01
CA HIS A 337 2.42 12.97 -0.22
C HIS A 337 2.39 13.97 -1.39
N PHE A 338 3.40 14.80 -1.49
CA PHE A 338 3.54 15.74 -2.59
C PHE A 338 3.79 15.02 -3.92
N PRO A 339 3.20 15.47 -5.02
CA PRO A 339 3.20 14.73 -6.30
C PRO A 339 4.58 14.61 -6.97
N TRP A 340 5.54 15.43 -6.59
CA TRP A 340 6.90 15.44 -7.15
C TRP A 340 7.97 14.98 -6.17
N HIS A 341 7.58 14.72 -4.94
CA HIS A 341 8.49 14.27 -3.88
C HIS A 341 8.67 12.74 -3.97
N GLU A 342 9.91 12.32 -4.10
CA GLU A 342 10.30 10.90 -4.13
C GLU A 342 10.99 10.53 -2.81
N TRP A 343 10.48 9.52 -2.16
CA TRP A 343 11.06 9.05 -0.90
C TRP A 343 12.33 8.23 -1.14
N PRO A 344 13.36 8.38 -0.29
CA PRO A 344 14.71 7.87 -0.57
C PRO A 344 14.91 6.36 -0.37
N ALA A 345 14.06 5.67 0.41
CA ALA A 345 14.29 4.26 0.71
C ALA A 345 13.94 3.32 -0.46
N GLY A 346 14.63 2.20 -0.53
CA GLY A 346 14.32 1.12 -1.46
C GLY A 346 14.59 1.43 -2.94
N ARG A 347 15.52 2.36 -3.21
CA ARG A 347 15.87 2.80 -4.59
C ARG A 347 16.78 1.79 -5.30
N ASN A 348 16.85 1.92 -6.63
CA ASN A 348 17.72 1.14 -7.52
C ASN A 348 17.47 -0.38 -7.52
N LYS A 349 16.27 -0.84 -7.19
CA LYS A 349 15.93 -2.27 -7.23
C LYS A 349 15.80 -2.80 -8.66
N LYS A 350 15.26 -1.99 -9.57
CA LYS A 350 15.22 -2.28 -11.02
C LYS A 350 15.71 -1.06 -11.78
N ILE A 351 16.74 -1.24 -12.60
CA ILE A 351 17.31 -0.20 -13.43
C ILE A 351 17.31 -0.62 -14.90
N SER A 352 17.16 0.34 -15.81
CA SER A 352 17.28 0.10 -17.25
C SER A 352 18.74 0.02 -17.69
N PRO A 353 19.04 -0.55 -18.87
CA PRO A 353 20.37 -0.47 -19.45
C PRO A 353 20.85 0.95 -19.75
N ALA A 354 19.94 1.93 -19.81
CA ALA A 354 20.27 3.34 -20.06
C ALA A 354 20.42 4.16 -18.76
N HIS A 355 20.21 3.59 -17.60
CA HIS A 355 20.15 4.28 -16.30
C HIS A 355 21.33 5.23 -16.06
N ASP A 356 22.57 4.75 -16.24
CA ASP A 356 23.77 5.57 -16.03
C ASP A 356 23.85 6.76 -17.01
N LEU A 357 23.36 6.58 -18.24
CA LEU A 357 23.28 7.67 -19.22
C LEU A 357 22.22 8.69 -18.82
N VAL A 358 21.09 8.23 -18.31
CA VAL A 358 20.01 9.10 -17.78
C VAL A 358 20.55 9.96 -16.64
N LEU A 359 21.22 9.36 -15.65
CA LEU A 359 21.85 10.09 -14.55
C LEU A 359 22.90 11.09 -15.04
N LYS A 360 23.79 10.67 -15.96
CA LYS A 360 24.83 11.54 -16.55
C LYS A 360 24.26 12.76 -17.26
N ASN A 361 23.04 12.65 -17.80
CA ASN A 361 22.35 13.74 -18.47
C ASN A 361 21.46 14.57 -17.53
N GLY A 362 21.59 14.41 -16.23
CA GLY A 362 20.87 15.20 -15.23
C GLY A 362 19.50 14.65 -14.84
N GLY A 363 19.20 13.38 -15.14
CA GLY A 363 17.94 12.74 -14.79
C GLY A 363 17.66 12.80 -13.30
N GLN A 364 16.54 13.40 -12.93
CA GLN A 364 15.99 13.38 -11.56
C GLN A 364 15.06 12.19 -11.46
N MET A 365 15.52 11.19 -10.70
CA MET A 365 14.92 9.85 -10.74
C MET A 365 13.73 9.70 -9.79
N GLY A 366 12.71 8.99 -10.23
CA GLY A 366 11.60 8.48 -9.44
C GLY A 366 11.49 6.97 -9.51
N ALA A 367 10.83 6.36 -8.54
CA ALA A 367 10.59 4.93 -8.50
C ALA A 367 9.16 4.58 -8.94
N TYR A 368 9.03 3.61 -9.86
CA TYR A 368 7.75 3.08 -10.30
C TYR A 368 7.77 1.55 -10.30
N ASN A 369 7.09 0.92 -9.34
CA ASN A 369 7.08 -0.54 -9.15
C ASN A 369 8.50 -1.15 -9.18
N GLY A 370 9.40 -0.55 -8.40
CA GLY A 370 10.79 -0.95 -8.32
C GLY A 370 11.69 -0.43 -9.46
N TRP A 371 11.13 0.04 -10.57
CA TRP A 371 11.88 0.60 -11.68
C TRP A 371 12.25 2.05 -11.44
N GLU A 372 13.53 2.38 -11.66
CA GLU A 372 14.02 3.76 -11.72
C GLU A 372 13.73 4.38 -13.08
N ARG A 373 13.13 5.57 -13.09
CA ARG A 373 12.92 6.36 -14.31
C ARG A 373 13.11 7.84 -14.03
N ALA A 374 13.55 8.61 -15.02
CA ALA A 374 13.63 10.05 -14.88
C ALA A 374 12.23 10.68 -14.88
N ASN A 375 11.95 11.53 -13.88
CA ASN A 375 10.78 12.39 -13.86
C ASN A 375 11.01 13.65 -14.73
N TRP A 376 12.22 14.16 -14.74
CA TRP A 376 12.67 15.30 -15.55
C TRP A 376 14.21 15.32 -15.60
N PHE A 377 14.79 16.21 -16.43
CA PHE A 377 16.24 16.36 -16.57
C PHE A 377 16.68 17.74 -16.14
N ALA A 378 17.43 17.81 -15.05
CA ALA A 378 17.98 19.06 -14.53
C ALA A 378 19.21 19.53 -15.36
N GLN A 379 19.35 20.84 -15.47
CA GLN A 379 20.54 21.50 -16.03
C GLN A 379 21.28 22.24 -14.94
N LYS A 380 22.49 22.71 -15.28
CA LYS A 380 23.31 23.47 -14.34
C LYS A 380 22.57 24.73 -13.87
N GLY A 381 22.35 24.82 -12.55
CA GLY A 381 21.68 25.95 -11.91
C GLY A 381 20.22 25.70 -11.54
N ASP A 382 19.62 24.57 -11.96
CA ASP A 382 18.30 24.17 -11.51
C ASP A 382 18.34 23.71 -10.05
N ASP A 383 17.27 24.01 -9.30
CA ASP A 383 17.13 23.53 -7.92
C ASP A 383 16.66 22.06 -7.93
N THR A 384 17.55 21.18 -7.48
CA THR A 384 17.30 19.74 -7.36
C THR A 384 17.15 19.28 -5.91
N SER A 385 16.98 20.24 -4.96
CA SER A 385 16.80 19.93 -3.55
C SER A 385 15.48 19.19 -3.33
N GLU A 386 15.46 18.36 -2.31
CA GLU A 386 14.23 17.68 -1.86
C GLU A 386 13.15 18.70 -1.50
N GLU A 387 13.52 19.80 -0.86
CA GLU A 387 12.59 20.86 -0.44
C GLU A 387 11.84 21.48 -1.63
N ALA A 388 12.48 21.65 -2.77
CA ALA A 388 11.84 22.16 -3.98
C ALA A 388 10.73 21.26 -4.51
N THR A 389 10.71 19.98 -4.12
CA THR A 389 9.70 18.99 -4.52
C THR A 389 8.50 18.91 -3.55
N LYS A 390 8.64 19.46 -2.34
CA LYS A 390 7.61 19.44 -1.29
C LYS A 390 6.56 20.53 -1.52
N THR A 391 5.79 20.42 -2.59
CA THR A 391 4.80 21.42 -2.98
C THR A 391 3.58 20.81 -3.68
N TRP A 392 2.41 21.41 -3.45
CA TRP A 392 1.17 21.14 -4.20
C TRP A 392 1.08 21.93 -5.51
N LYS A 393 2.00 22.83 -5.77
CA LYS A 393 2.02 23.63 -7.00
C LYS A 393 2.33 22.72 -8.20
N ARG A 394 1.72 23.03 -9.33
CA ARG A 394 2.06 22.34 -10.59
C ARG A 394 3.41 22.79 -11.13
N SER A 395 3.74 24.08 -10.91
CA SER A 395 5.01 24.67 -11.31
C SER A 395 6.10 24.39 -10.27
N GLY A 396 7.30 24.12 -10.77
CA GLY A 396 8.48 23.87 -9.96
C GLY A 396 9.74 23.95 -10.82
N PRO A 397 10.92 23.58 -10.30
CA PRO A 397 12.17 23.64 -11.06
C PRO A 397 12.15 22.80 -12.35
N TRP A 398 11.28 21.79 -12.43
CA TRP A 398 11.09 20.93 -13.61
C TRP A 398 10.33 21.59 -14.74
N GLU A 399 9.49 22.61 -14.49
CA GLU A 399 8.49 23.10 -15.45
C GLU A 399 9.12 23.60 -16.76
N GLN A 400 10.17 24.42 -16.67
CA GLN A 400 10.85 24.94 -17.84
C GLN A 400 11.53 23.82 -18.65
N ARG A 401 12.12 22.83 -17.96
CA ARG A 401 12.78 21.69 -18.61
C ARG A 401 11.80 20.78 -19.32
N ILE A 402 10.70 20.45 -18.68
CA ILE A 402 9.61 19.65 -19.29
C ILE A 402 9.04 20.37 -20.51
N LYS A 403 8.90 21.71 -20.44
CA LYS A 403 8.45 22.50 -21.59
C LYS A 403 9.42 22.39 -22.76
N GLU A 404 10.72 22.56 -22.54
CA GLU A 404 11.78 22.42 -23.55
C GLU A 404 11.79 21.02 -24.18
N GLU A 405 11.63 19.97 -23.37
CA GLU A 405 11.53 18.58 -23.83
C GLU A 405 10.29 18.37 -24.70
N CYS A 406 9.13 18.88 -24.28
CA CYS A 406 7.89 18.80 -25.05
C CYS A 406 8.02 19.53 -26.42
N GLU A 407 8.65 20.70 -26.44
CA GLU A 407 8.92 21.46 -27.68
C GLU A 407 9.86 20.67 -28.60
N ALA A 408 10.93 20.08 -28.05
CA ALA A 408 11.86 19.25 -28.81
C ALA A 408 11.19 18.02 -29.44
N VAL A 409 10.35 17.31 -28.66
CA VAL A 409 9.58 16.17 -29.17
C VAL A 409 8.59 16.59 -30.25
N LYS A 410 7.98 17.77 -30.12
CA LYS A 410 7.00 18.29 -31.08
C LYS A 410 7.64 18.70 -32.41
N ASP A 411 8.81 19.31 -32.37
CA ASP A 411 9.43 19.95 -33.52
C ASP A 411 10.60 19.12 -34.13
N ASP A 412 11.14 18.18 -33.38
CA ASP A 412 12.31 17.38 -33.77
C ASP A 412 12.13 15.88 -33.42
N VAL A 413 12.92 15.35 -32.52
CA VAL A 413 12.88 13.98 -32.04
C VAL A 413 13.30 13.92 -30.56
N GLY A 414 12.54 13.19 -29.76
CA GLY A 414 12.90 12.85 -28.38
C GLY A 414 13.13 11.36 -28.21
N VAL A 415 14.02 11.03 -27.29
CA VAL A 415 14.27 9.65 -26.82
C VAL A 415 13.97 9.59 -25.33
N LEU A 416 13.07 8.72 -24.93
CA LEU A 416 12.69 8.51 -23.54
C LEU A 416 13.05 7.08 -23.13
N ASP A 417 13.84 6.93 -22.07
CA ASP A 417 13.99 5.66 -21.36
C ASP A 417 12.75 5.41 -20.50
N LEU A 418 11.98 4.38 -20.84
CA LEU A 418 10.72 4.07 -20.17
C LEU A 418 10.70 2.59 -19.73
N PRO A 419 11.42 2.23 -18.66
CA PRO A 419 11.59 0.84 -18.23
C PRO A 419 10.33 0.19 -17.63
N GLY A 420 9.36 1.00 -17.20
CA GLY A 420 8.17 0.59 -16.45
C GLY A 420 7.14 -0.25 -17.22
N PHE A 421 7.61 -1.18 -18.09
CA PHE A 421 6.77 -2.16 -18.78
C PHE A 421 7.20 -3.59 -18.50
N SER A 422 6.22 -4.46 -18.32
CA SER A 422 6.42 -5.90 -18.31
C SER A 422 6.20 -6.48 -19.70
N ARG A 423 6.91 -7.58 -19.99
CA ARG A 423 6.90 -8.20 -21.33
C ARG A 423 6.82 -9.69 -21.22
N PHE A 424 5.91 -10.27 -21.99
CA PHE A 424 5.74 -11.72 -22.09
C PHE A 424 5.91 -12.17 -23.52
N GLU A 425 6.65 -13.27 -23.72
CA GLU A 425 6.77 -13.94 -24.99
C GLU A 425 5.79 -15.12 -25.05
N LEU A 426 4.88 -15.07 -26.00
CA LEU A 426 3.93 -16.16 -26.27
C LEU A 426 4.31 -16.82 -27.59
N SER A 427 4.46 -18.15 -27.58
CA SER A 427 4.83 -18.91 -28.77
C SER A 427 4.27 -20.33 -28.78
N GLY A 428 4.28 -20.95 -29.98
CA GLY A 428 3.84 -22.32 -30.21
C GLY A 428 2.68 -22.43 -31.18
N ASP A 429 2.55 -23.60 -31.83
CA ASP A 429 1.51 -23.84 -32.80
C ASP A 429 0.11 -23.62 -32.21
N GLY A 430 -0.69 -22.75 -32.83
CA GLY A 430 -2.01 -22.36 -32.36
C GLY A 430 -2.05 -21.21 -31.38
N SER A 431 -0.89 -20.54 -31.09
CA SER A 431 -0.88 -19.39 -30.19
C SER A 431 -1.70 -18.21 -30.73
N ALA A 432 -1.75 -18.02 -32.06
CA ALA A 432 -2.59 -17.02 -32.69
C ALA A 432 -4.09 -17.25 -32.42
N GLU A 433 -4.55 -18.49 -32.57
CA GLU A 433 -5.96 -18.83 -32.32
C GLU A 433 -6.30 -18.72 -30.83
N TRP A 434 -5.42 -19.19 -29.97
CA TRP A 434 -5.60 -19.04 -28.52
C TRP A 434 -5.67 -17.56 -28.12
N LEU A 435 -4.73 -16.73 -28.58
CA LEU A 435 -4.70 -15.31 -28.23
C LEU A 435 -5.93 -14.56 -28.77
N ARG A 436 -6.39 -14.92 -29.97
CA ARG A 436 -7.62 -14.36 -30.54
C ARG A 436 -8.84 -14.61 -29.67
N CYS A 437 -8.87 -15.72 -28.95
CA CYS A 437 -9.96 -16.04 -28.01
C CYS A 437 -9.82 -15.31 -26.65
N GLN A 438 -8.63 -14.80 -26.32
CA GLN A 438 -8.40 -14.09 -25.05
C GLN A 438 -8.69 -12.60 -25.15
N ILE A 439 -8.59 -12.00 -26.34
CA ILE A 439 -8.68 -10.56 -26.53
C ILE A 439 -9.97 -10.12 -27.20
N THR A 440 -10.39 -8.89 -26.91
CA THR A 440 -11.42 -8.22 -27.70
C THR A 440 -10.78 -7.57 -28.93
N GLY A 441 -11.42 -7.70 -30.09
CA GLY A 441 -10.90 -7.19 -31.35
C GLY A 441 -10.04 -8.20 -32.10
N GLY A 442 -9.27 -7.70 -33.08
CA GLY A 442 -8.48 -8.52 -33.96
C GLY A 442 -6.99 -8.56 -33.63
N LEU A 443 -6.34 -9.68 -33.97
CA LEU A 443 -4.88 -9.79 -33.91
C LEU A 443 -4.20 -8.79 -34.86
N PRO A 444 -3.03 -8.26 -34.52
CA PRO A 444 -2.23 -7.47 -35.44
C PRO A 444 -1.77 -8.31 -36.64
N LYS A 445 -1.55 -7.67 -37.78
CA LYS A 445 -0.84 -8.30 -38.90
C LYS A 445 0.61 -8.60 -38.49
N ILE A 446 1.23 -9.59 -39.13
CA ILE A 446 2.65 -9.91 -38.90
C ILE A 446 3.51 -8.65 -39.11
N GLY A 447 4.44 -8.41 -38.19
CA GLY A 447 5.28 -7.20 -38.15
C GLY A 447 4.56 -5.94 -37.68
N ARG A 448 3.35 -6.06 -37.06
CA ARG A 448 2.59 -4.94 -36.53
C ARG A 448 2.31 -5.12 -35.03
N ILE A 449 1.93 -4.01 -34.39
CA ILE A 449 1.52 -3.93 -33.01
C ILE A 449 0.12 -3.31 -32.93
N ASN A 450 -0.75 -3.85 -32.08
CA ASN A 450 -2.05 -3.29 -31.72
C ASN A 450 -2.21 -3.28 -30.22
N LEU A 451 -3.01 -2.35 -29.72
CA LEU A 451 -3.53 -2.40 -28.35
C LEU A 451 -4.68 -3.43 -28.32
N ALA A 452 -4.72 -4.25 -27.29
CA ALA A 452 -5.75 -5.25 -27.08
C ALA A 452 -6.25 -5.23 -25.63
N TYR A 453 -7.55 -5.46 -25.46
CA TYR A 453 -8.19 -5.56 -24.16
C TYR A 453 -8.52 -7.02 -23.84
N PHE A 454 -8.26 -7.42 -22.61
CA PHE A 454 -8.66 -8.70 -22.05
C PHE A 454 -9.88 -8.44 -21.16
N ALA A 455 -10.94 -9.17 -21.35
CA ALA A 455 -12.20 -8.96 -20.65
C ALA A 455 -12.71 -10.27 -20.02
N ASP A 456 -13.46 -10.15 -18.94
CA ASP A 456 -14.21 -11.27 -18.37
C ASP A 456 -15.48 -11.60 -19.18
N GLU A 457 -16.19 -12.64 -18.78
CA GLU A 457 -17.43 -13.10 -19.44
C GLU A 457 -18.57 -12.07 -19.38
N ARG A 458 -18.48 -11.09 -18.48
CA ARG A 458 -19.42 -9.96 -18.33
C ARG A 458 -19.02 -8.74 -19.16
N GLY A 459 -17.88 -8.81 -19.88
CA GLY A 459 -17.34 -7.74 -20.71
C GLY A 459 -16.60 -6.66 -19.91
N ARG A 460 -16.25 -6.90 -18.65
CA ARG A 460 -15.43 -5.96 -17.87
C ARG A 460 -13.96 -6.14 -18.25
N ILE A 461 -13.26 -5.02 -18.46
CA ILE A 461 -11.84 -5.02 -18.81
C ILE A 461 -11.05 -5.47 -17.58
N LEU A 462 -10.28 -6.55 -17.72
CA LEU A 462 -9.35 -7.07 -16.73
C LEU A 462 -7.98 -6.41 -16.85
N THR A 463 -7.51 -6.25 -18.10
CA THR A 463 -6.23 -5.59 -18.41
C THR A 463 -6.20 -5.18 -19.88
N GLU A 464 -5.24 -4.31 -20.22
CA GLU A 464 -4.90 -4.02 -21.61
C GLU A 464 -3.41 -4.28 -21.87
N MET A 465 -3.09 -4.76 -23.05
CA MET A 465 -1.71 -5.04 -23.47
C MET A 465 -1.48 -4.59 -24.90
N SER A 466 -0.27 -4.11 -25.17
CA SER A 466 0.20 -3.98 -26.55
C SER A 466 0.61 -5.36 -27.05
N VAL A 467 -0.01 -5.82 -28.11
CA VAL A 467 0.27 -7.10 -28.78
C VAL A 467 1.13 -6.87 -30.01
N MET A 468 2.38 -7.33 -29.98
CA MET A 468 3.29 -7.33 -31.13
C MET A 468 3.32 -8.72 -31.75
N ARG A 469 3.05 -8.84 -33.05
CA ARG A 469 3.08 -10.12 -33.79
C ARG A 469 4.34 -10.24 -34.63
N HIS A 470 5.20 -11.19 -34.30
CA HIS A 470 6.47 -11.43 -35.03
C HIS A 470 6.30 -12.39 -36.20
N SER A 471 5.50 -13.45 -36.02
CA SER A 471 5.19 -14.46 -37.04
C SER A 471 3.77 -14.98 -36.87
N GLU A 472 3.42 -16.09 -37.53
CA GLU A 472 2.09 -16.72 -37.38
C GLU A 472 1.79 -17.06 -35.90
N ASP A 473 2.73 -17.66 -35.21
CA ASP A 473 2.56 -18.21 -33.85
C ASP A 473 3.64 -17.70 -32.87
N HIS A 474 4.05 -16.42 -33.01
CA HIS A 474 4.99 -15.79 -32.10
C HIS A 474 4.62 -14.33 -31.83
N PHE A 475 4.44 -14.00 -30.52
CA PHE A 475 3.98 -12.70 -30.05
C PHE A 475 4.81 -12.20 -28.88
N THR A 476 4.93 -10.88 -28.76
CA THR A 476 5.31 -10.21 -27.51
C THR A 476 4.11 -9.42 -27.00
N LEU A 477 3.75 -9.66 -25.75
CA LEU A 477 2.71 -8.95 -25.01
C LEU A 477 3.38 -7.96 -24.07
N ILE A 478 2.98 -6.69 -24.08
CA ILE A 478 3.58 -5.62 -23.29
C ILE A 478 2.50 -4.99 -22.43
N THR A 479 2.73 -4.96 -21.12
CA THR A 479 1.80 -4.41 -20.14
C THR A 479 2.53 -3.52 -19.11
N ALA A 480 1.80 -2.86 -18.21
CA ALA A 480 2.39 -2.04 -17.16
C ALA A 480 3.23 -2.88 -16.18
N ALA A 481 4.31 -2.30 -15.67
CA ALA A 481 5.16 -2.96 -14.68
C ALA A 481 4.41 -3.38 -13.42
N SER A 482 3.45 -2.55 -12.99
CA SER A 482 2.60 -2.85 -11.84
C SER A 482 1.75 -4.10 -12.03
N ALA A 483 1.32 -4.41 -13.26
CA ALA A 483 0.45 -5.52 -13.58
C ALA A 483 1.21 -6.84 -13.89
N GLN A 484 2.54 -6.88 -13.76
CA GLN A 484 3.37 -8.00 -14.20
C GLN A 484 2.84 -9.36 -13.75
N TRP A 485 2.65 -9.55 -12.46
CA TRP A 485 2.21 -10.85 -11.93
C TRP A 485 0.72 -11.11 -12.14
N HIS A 486 -0.12 -10.08 -12.05
CA HIS A 486 -1.54 -10.20 -12.37
C HIS A 486 -1.75 -10.69 -13.81
N ASP A 487 -1.09 -10.06 -14.75
CA ASP A 487 -1.28 -10.35 -16.17
C ASP A 487 -0.63 -11.66 -16.59
N TYR A 488 0.53 -11.98 -16.03
CA TYR A 488 1.15 -13.29 -16.23
C TYR A 488 0.26 -14.43 -15.74
N GLU A 489 -0.34 -14.29 -14.56
CA GLU A 489 -1.31 -15.26 -14.02
C GLU A 489 -2.56 -15.38 -14.90
N LEU A 490 -3.11 -14.23 -15.32
CA LEU A 490 -4.30 -14.21 -16.19
C LEU A 490 -4.08 -15.02 -17.46
N LEU A 491 -2.93 -14.82 -18.11
CA LEU A 491 -2.54 -15.54 -19.31
C LEU A 491 -2.22 -17.02 -19.04
N SER A 492 -1.51 -17.31 -17.97
CA SER A 492 -1.05 -18.67 -17.62
C SER A 492 -2.21 -19.59 -17.28
N ARG A 493 -3.26 -19.11 -16.60
CA ARG A 493 -4.42 -19.90 -16.18
C ARG A 493 -5.20 -20.49 -17.34
N SER A 494 -5.27 -19.79 -18.47
CA SER A 494 -5.99 -20.22 -19.68
C SER A 494 -5.07 -20.78 -20.76
N LEU A 495 -3.76 -20.86 -20.52
CA LEU A 495 -2.77 -21.23 -21.52
C LEU A 495 -3.01 -22.65 -22.05
N ALA A 496 -3.20 -22.77 -23.36
CA ALA A 496 -3.45 -24.05 -24.00
C ALA A 496 -2.20 -24.95 -23.95
N LYS A 497 -2.43 -26.25 -23.82
CA LYS A 497 -1.34 -27.24 -23.81
C LYS A 497 -0.52 -27.16 -25.10
N GLY A 498 0.80 -27.09 -24.94
CA GLY A 498 1.75 -26.99 -26.06
C GLY A 498 2.16 -25.58 -26.41
N LEU A 499 1.50 -24.55 -25.84
CA LEU A 499 1.96 -23.17 -25.93
C LEU A 499 2.99 -22.86 -24.86
N SER A 500 3.87 -21.91 -25.15
CA SER A 500 4.88 -21.38 -24.24
C SER A 500 4.58 -19.92 -23.93
N LEU A 501 4.55 -19.57 -22.64
CA LEU A 501 4.47 -18.19 -22.14
C LEU A 501 5.67 -17.94 -21.22
N ILE A 502 6.52 -16.99 -21.57
CA ILE A 502 7.77 -16.69 -20.86
C ILE A 502 7.78 -15.22 -20.46
N ASP A 503 8.04 -14.93 -19.21
CA ASP A 503 8.33 -13.57 -18.76
C ASP A 503 9.74 -13.16 -19.21
N ILE A 504 9.79 -12.15 -20.08
CA ILE A 504 11.03 -11.61 -20.63
C ILE A 504 11.27 -10.16 -20.18
N THR A 505 10.58 -9.71 -19.14
CA THR A 505 10.64 -8.34 -18.64
C THR A 505 12.06 -7.85 -18.39
N ASN A 506 12.89 -8.69 -17.76
CA ASN A 506 14.27 -8.34 -17.41
C ASN A 506 15.29 -8.54 -18.57
N LYS A 507 14.85 -9.06 -19.74
CA LYS A 507 15.75 -9.28 -20.89
C LYS A 507 15.95 -8.03 -21.75
N TYR A 508 15.01 -7.08 -21.76
CA TYR A 508 14.99 -5.94 -22.66
C TYR A 508 14.64 -4.65 -21.92
N GLY A 509 15.32 -3.55 -22.31
CA GLY A 509 14.90 -2.19 -21.98
C GLY A 509 13.87 -1.66 -23.00
N THR A 510 13.19 -0.57 -22.66
CA THR A 510 12.27 0.12 -23.56
C THR A 510 12.73 1.56 -23.77
N LEU A 511 13.06 1.89 -25.00
CA LEU A 511 13.27 3.26 -25.42
C LEU A 511 12.11 3.69 -26.32
N ILE A 512 11.48 4.81 -26.00
CA ILE A 512 10.50 5.45 -26.87
C ILE A 512 11.20 6.53 -27.67
N VAL A 513 11.14 6.40 -29.00
CA VAL A 513 11.66 7.40 -29.93
C VAL A 513 10.49 8.01 -30.67
N THR A 514 10.26 9.30 -30.47
CA THR A 514 9.09 10.00 -31.02
C THR A 514 9.43 11.40 -31.50
N GLY A 515 8.61 11.92 -32.39
CA GLY A 515 8.77 13.22 -33.02
C GLY A 515 8.84 13.15 -34.54
N PRO A 516 8.62 14.26 -35.26
CA PRO A 516 8.56 14.29 -36.72
C PRO A 516 9.85 13.79 -37.42
N LYS A 517 11.02 13.93 -36.79
CA LYS A 517 12.30 13.49 -37.32
C LYS A 517 12.76 12.11 -36.87
N SER A 518 11.93 11.35 -36.10
CA SER A 518 12.30 10.02 -35.59
C SER A 518 12.70 9.05 -36.73
N ARG A 519 12.02 9.10 -37.88
CA ARG A 519 12.37 8.28 -39.05
C ARG A 519 13.78 8.61 -39.59
N VAL A 520 14.12 9.90 -39.63
CA VAL A 520 15.43 10.34 -40.10
C VAL A 520 16.54 9.85 -39.17
N LEU A 521 16.27 9.91 -37.83
CA LEU A 521 17.20 9.37 -36.84
C LEU A 521 17.45 7.87 -37.09
N PHE A 522 16.40 7.05 -37.22
CA PHE A 522 16.58 5.61 -37.48
C PHE A 522 17.30 5.32 -38.80
N GLN A 523 17.06 6.11 -39.83
CA GLN A 523 17.77 5.97 -41.10
C GLN A 523 19.28 6.30 -41.01
N SER A 524 19.67 7.14 -40.06
CA SER A 524 21.08 7.48 -39.83
C SER A 524 21.84 6.42 -39.02
N LEU A 525 21.12 5.50 -38.36
CA LEU A 525 21.70 4.41 -37.57
C LEU A 525 21.89 3.11 -38.37
N ASN A 526 21.33 3.03 -39.56
CA ASN A 526 21.48 1.90 -40.53
C ASN A 526 22.47 2.28 -41.64
#